data_aceb2e211c68c91534d1b86e848d95e2
#
_entry.id   aceb2e211c68c91534d1b86e848d95e2
#
_cell.length_a   1.000
_cell.length_b   1.000
_cell.length_c   1.000
_cell.angle_alpha   90.00
_cell.angle_beta   90.00
_cell.angle_gamma   90.00
#
_symmetry.space_group_name_H-M   'P 1'
#
loop_
_entity.id
_entity.type
_entity.pdbx_description
1 polymer ?
#
loop_
_entity_poly.entity_id
_entity_poly.type
_entity_poly.pdbx_seq_one_letter_code
_entity_poly.pdbx_strand_id
1 'polypeptide(L)'
;MDNNTKASQTFGLIGKIIIKSQIEVKTGMRIGGSKSGLKIGGIDLNVITDPWGKPYIPGSSLKGKLRSLIEKKLAANNPSFWNSKTNDQISGHTCRNEEEYSTCPVCKIWGIAADKSMSIPTLTRLYVCDAYLDEESITEEMRENLELPYTESKFETGIDRIKGTALTGSLREIERVPAGARFKDVELIYNVFEPEDKKILKNVFEALELLEHDYLGGMGSRGYGRVCFKDINIFWNRKEDYEQGQVELTAERVINKDLGFTPAEIVRNFEKLLDKLNQG
;
A
#
# COMPACT_ATOMS: atom_id res chain seq x y z
N MET A 1 30.74 18.22 37.42
CA MET A 1 29.32 18.61 37.20
C MET A 1 29.18 18.97 35.74
N ASP A 2 29.01 17.97 34.92
CA ASP A 2 28.86 18.16 33.46
C ASP A 2 27.38 18.16 33.15
N ASN A 3 26.83 19.37 33.00
CA ASN A 3 25.48 19.58 32.50
C ASN A 3 25.47 19.30 31.00
N ASN A 4 25.32 18.02 30.63
CA ASN A 4 25.02 17.63 29.29
C ASN A 4 23.50 17.75 29.07
N THR A 5 23.03 19.00 28.91
CA THR A 5 21.70 19.32 28.43
C THR A 5 21.65 18.86 26.96
N LYS A 6 21.25 17.61 26.70
CA LYS A 6 20.74 17.24 25.38
C LYS A 6 19.60 18.21 25.10
N ALA A 7 19.83 19.14 24.17
CA ALA A 7 18.77 19.96 23.63
C ALA A 7 17.66 19.02 23.20
N SER A 8 16.48 19.13 23.78
CA SER A 8 15.31 18.39 23.34
C SER A 8 15.02 18.87 21.92
N GLN A 9 15.46 18.10 20.92
CA GLN A 9 14.99 18.34 19.56
C GLN A 9 13.46 18.32 19.61
N THR A 10 12.86 19.47 19.36
CA THR A 10 11.40 19.58 19.24
C THR A 10 10.99 18.77 18.02
N PHE A 11 10.46 17.58 18.27
CA PHE A 11 9.92 16.72 17.23
C PHE A 11 8.53 17.25 16.87
N GLY A 12 8.37 17.78 15.66
CA GLY A 12 7.14 18.39 15.19
C GLY A 12 6.86 18.14 13.73
N LEU A 13 5.62 18.30 13.31
CA LEU A 13 5.23 18.16 11.90
C LEU A 13 5.78 19.34 11.10
N ILE A 14 6.60 19.06 10.08
CA ILE A 14 7.07 20.03 9.09
C ILE A 14 6.02 20.23 7.98
N GLY A 15 5.34 19.15 7.59
CA GLY A 15 4.30 19.19 6.59
C GLY A 15 3.85 17.79 6.17
N LYS A 16 2.96 17.74 5.17
CA LYS A 16 2.42 16.48 4.64
C LYS A 16 2.57 16.44 3.13
N ILE A 17 3.04 15.31 2.63
CA ILE A 17 3.02 15.01 1.20
C ILE A 17 1.80 14.11 0.96
N ILE A 18 0.86 14.59 0.15
CA ILE A 18 -0.35 13.86 -0.23
C ILE A 18 -0.16 13.30 -1.63
N ILE A 19 -0.31 12.00 -1.76
CA ILE A 19 -0.18 11.28 -3.03
C ILE A 19 -1.55 10.74 -3.38
N LYS A 20 -2.13 11.23 -4.48
CA LYS A 20 -3.41 10.75 -5.01
C LYS A 20 -3.19 9.98 -6.28
N SER A 21 -3.94 8.92 -6.49
CA SER A 21 -3.86 8.10 -7.70
C SER A 21 -5.14 7.27 -7.91
N GLN A 22 -5.14 6.48 -8.98
CA GLN A 22 -6.09 5.40 -9.21
C GLN A 22 -5.34 4.07 -9.29
N ILE A 23 -6.01 2.97 -8.92
CA ILE A 23 -5.52 1.60 -9.13
C ILE A 23 -6.40 0.92 -10.15
N GLU A 24 -5.83 0.49 -11.27
CA GLU A 24 -6.48 -0.34 -12.27
C GLU A 24 -6.12 -1.81 -12.06
N VAL A 25 -7.11 -2.67 -12.02
CA VAL A 25 -6.96 -4.14 -11.92
C VAL A 25 -6.61 -4.70 -13.29
N LYS A 26 -5.43 -5.30 -13.42
CA LYS A 26 -4.95 -5.89 -14.69
C LYS A 26 -5.31 -7.37 -14.84
N THR A 27 -5.44 -8.08 -13.72
CA THR A 27 -5.94 -9.47 -13.66
C THR A 27 -6.87 -9.62 -12.48
N GLY A 28 -7.88 -10.47 -12.56
CA GLY A 28 -8.88 -10.64 -11.52
C GLY A 28 -8.29 -10.62 -10.11
N MET A 29 -8.78 -9.76 -9.23
CA MET A 29 -8.20 -9.49 -7.91
C MET A 29 -9.10 -9.97 -6.79
N ARG A 30 -8.52 -10.63 -5.79
CA ARG A 30 -9.21 -11.02 -4.57
C ARG A 30 -8.46 -10.52 -3.33
N ILE A 31 -9.07 -9.59 -2.62
CA ILE A 31 -8.73 -9.29 -1.23
C ILE A 31 -9.84 -9.93 -0.38
N GLY A 32 -9.46 -10.91 0.44
CA GLY A 32 -10.46 -11.73 1.15
C GLY A 32 -11.23 -10.94 2.20
N GLY A 33 -12.56 -11.09 2.20
CA GLY A 33 -13.45 -10.61 3.23
C GLY A 33 -13.52 -11.56 4.44
N SER A 34 -14.24 -11.13 5.48
CA SER A 34 -14.50 -11.97 6.65
C SER A 34 -15.50 -13.09 6.30
N LYS A 35 -15.33 -14.26 6.95
CA LYS A 35 -16.26 -15.39 6.77
C LYS A 35 -17.64 -15.18 7.42
N SER A 36 -17.88 -14.02 8.03
CA SER A 36 -19.11 -13.73 8.81
C SER A 36 -20.40 -13.61 8.00
N GLY A 37 -20.34 -13.76 6.68
CA GLY A 37 -21.50 -13.71 5.78
C GLY A 37 -21.75 -15.00 4.98
N LEU A 38 -21.23 -16.15 5.39
CA LEU A 38 -21.49 -17.43 4.72
C LEU A 38 -22.98 -17.77 4.80
N LYS A 39 -23.75 -17.33 3.80
CA LYS A 39 -25.07 -17.89 3.51
C LYS A 39 -24.85 -19.35 3.09
N ILE A 40 -25.67 -20.25 3.60
CA ILE A 40 -25.67 -21.66 3.16
C ILE A 40 -25.79 -21.67 1.63
N GLY A 41 -24.77 -22.23 0.94
CA GLY A 41 -24.71 -22.19 -0.52
C GLY A 41 -24.04 -20.95 -1.13
N GLY A 42 -23.31 -20.14 -0.33
CA GLY A 42 -22.54 -18.99 -0.82
C GLY A 42 -21.13 -19.36 -1.32
N ILE A 43 -20.47 -18.40 -1.96
CA ILE A 43 -19.11 -18.53 -2.50
C ILE A 43 -18.11 -18.87 -1.40
N ASP A 44 -17.23 -19.84 -1.63
CA ASP A 44 -16.25 -20.33 -0.65
C ASP A 44 -15.24 -19.26 -0.21
N LEU A 45 -14.84 -18.41 -1.17
CA LEU A 45 -13.81 -17.39 -0.99
C LEU A 45 -14.28 -16.05 -1.55
N ASN A 46 -14.94 -15.24 -0.71
CA ASN A 46 -15.49 -13.95 -1.08
C ASN A 46 -14.46 -12.81 -1.09
N VAL A 47 -14.81 -11.72 -1.78
CA VAL A 47 -14.10 -10.43 -1.78
C VAL A 47 -14.58 -9.58 -0.60
N ILE A 48 -13.68 -8.75 -0.05
CA ILE A 48 -14.05 -7.75 0.94
C ILE A 48 -14.88 -6.64 0.30
N THR A 49 -15.98 -6.28 0.94
CA THR A 49 -16.90 -5.23 0.49
C THR A 49 -17.17 -4.22 1.58
N ASP A 50 -17.55 -3.03 1.18
CA ASP A 50 -18.13 -2.01 2.04
C ASP A 50 -19.57 -2.38 2.50
N PRO A 51 -20.23 -1.58 3.36
CA PRO A 51 -21.59 -1.85 3.81
C PRO A 51 -22.64 -1.88 2.70
N TRP A 52 -22.35 -1.33 1.53
CA TRP A 52 -23.23 -1.32 0.36
C TRP A 52 -22.96 -2.47 -0.62
N GLY A 53 -22.04 -3.38 -0.25
CA GLY A 53 -21.68 -4.54 -1.06
C GLY A 53 -20.70 -4.26 -2.19
N LYS A 54 -20.07 -3.09 -2.21
CA LYS A 54 -19.07 -2.72 -3.23
C LYS A 54 -17.68 -3.15 -2.79
N PRO A 55 -16.89 -3.79 -3.67
CA PRO A 55 -15.49 -4.08 -3.38
C PRO A 55 -14.68 -2.82 -3.06
N TYR A 56 -13.75 -2.94 -2.11
CA TYR A 56 -12.79 -1.88 -1.84
C TYR A 56 -11.41 -2.48 -1.54
N ILE A 57 -10.36 -1.67 -1.65
CA ILE A 57 -9.01 -2.04 -1.24
C ILE A 57 -8.78 -1.45 0.15
N PRO A 58 -8.69 -2.28 1.21
CA PRO A 58 -8.33 -1.79 2.53
C PRO A 58 -6.94 -1.16 2.52
N GLY A 59 -6.81 0.04 3.09
CA GLY A 59 -5.52 0.71 3.24
C GLY A 59 -4.49 -0.14 3.98
N SER A 60 -4.93 -0.95 4.94
CA SER A 60 -4.07 -1.92 5.64
C SER A 60 -3.50 -3.00 4.73
N SER A 61 -4.29 -3.49 3.75
CA SER A 61 -3.83 -4.49 2.77
C SER A 61 -2.80 -3.89 1.82
N LEU A 62 -3.06 -2.69 1.29
CA LEU A 62 -2.13 -1.99 0.42
C LEU A 62 -0.84 -1.64 1.18
N LYS A 63 -0.96 -1.01 2.37
CA LYS A 63 0.18 -0.65 3.22
C LYS A 63 1.04 -1.86 3.58
N GLY A 64 0.42 -2.97 4.00
CA GLY A 64 1.12 -4.19 4.38
C GLY A 64 1.87 -4.81 3.19
N LYS A 65 1.28 -4.80 2.01
CA LYS A 65 1.92 -5.30 0.78
C LYS A 65 3.11 -4.44 0.38
N LEU A 66 2.96 -3.11 0.36
CA LEU A 66 4.05 -2.18 0.05
C LEU A 66 5.23 -2.37 1.01
N ARG A 67 4.97 -2.47 2.32
CA ARG A 67 5.98 -2.78 3.34
C ARG A 67 6.71 -4.07 3.03
N SER A 68 5.98 -5.15 2.79
CA SER A 68 6.56 -6.47 2.50
C SER A 68 7.49 -6.46 1.28
N LEU A 69 7.18 -5.67 0.25
CA LEU A 69 8.02 -5.55 -0.95
C LEU A 69 9.34 -4.84 -0.65
N ILE A 70 9.30 -3.75 0.11
CA ILE A 70 10.53 -3.04 0.51
C ILE A 70 11.36 -3.86 1.52
N GLU A 71 10.71 -4.56 2.43
CA GLU A 71 11.40 -5.49 3.34
C GLU A 71 12.18 -6.55 2.55
N LYS A 72 11.56 -7.19 1.54
CA LYS A 72 12.21 -8.16 0.67
C LYS A 72 13.39 -7.55 -0.11
N LYS A 73 13.22 -6.33 -0.64
CA LYS A 73 14.28 -5.62 -1.36
C LYS A 73 15.49 -5.37 -0.46
N LEU A 74 15.27 -4.85 0.75
CA LEU A 74 16.36 -4.50 1.68
C LEU A 74 17.00 -5.72 2.33
N ALA A 75 16.26 -6.79 2.55
CA ALA A 75 16.77 -8.04 3.11
C ALA A 75 17.78 -8.73 2.21
N ALA A 76 17.79 -8.47 0.90
CA ALA A 76 18.70 -9.10 -0.05
C ALA A 76 20.18 -8.90 0.32
N ASN A 77 20.50 -7.78 0.98
CA ASN A 77 21.88 -7.43 1.37
C ASN A 77 22.14 -7.55 2.89
N ASN A 78 21.17 -8.03 3.66
CA ASN A 78 21.26 -8.14 5.12
C ASN A 78 20.60 -9.43 5.63
N PRO A 79 21.37 -10.51 5.87
CA PRO A 79 20.83 -11.79 6.35
C PRO A 79 20.08 -11.72 7.69
N SER A 80 20.43 -10.75 8.55
CA SER A 80 19.79 -10.53 9.86
C SER A 80 18.59 -9.57 9.82
N PHE A 81 18.18 -9.15 8.63
CA PHE A 81 17.07 -8.20 8.45
C PHE A 81 15.75 -8.72 8.98
N TRP A 82 15.45 -10.01 8.76
CA TRP A 82 14.24 -10.67 9.21
C TRP A 82 14.33 -11.02 10.70
N ASN A 83 13.79 -10.18 11.57
CA ASN A 83 13.98 -10.30 13.01
C ASN A 83 12.70 -10.12 13.84
N SER A 84 11.60 -9.69 13.24
CA SER A 84 10.29 -9.61 13.90
C SER A 84 9.64 -10.97 13.97
N LYS A 85 9.09 -11.33 15.13
CA LYS A 85 8.44 -12.62 15.35
C LYS A 85 6.98 -12.44 15.75
N THR A 86 6.12 -13.30 15.21
CA THR A 86 4.72 -13.45 15.61
C THR A 86 4.46 -14.94 15.83
N ASN A 87 4.02 -15.32 17.02
CA ASN A 87 3.82 -16.72 17.40
C ASN A 87 5.05 -17.60 17.10
N ASP A 88 6.24 -17.15 17.52
CA ASP A 88 7.55 -17.80 17.30
C ASP A 88 7.99 -17.97 15.84
N GLN A 89 7.23 -17.44 14.88
CA GLN A 89 7.60 -17.42 13.47
C GLN A 89 8.15 -16.05 13.07
N ILE A 90 9.20 -16.03 12.26
CA ILE A 90 9.71 -14.79 11.67
C ILE A 90 8.67 -14.25 10.69
N SER A 91 8.15 -13.05 10.96
CA SER A 91 7.04 -12.44 10.22
C SER A 91 7.43 -11.16 9.48
N GLY A 92 8.57 -10.54 9.79
CA GLY A 92 8.95 -9.27 9.18
C GLY A 92 10.22 -8.67 9.81
N HIS A 93 10.36 -7.36 9.61
CA HIS A 93 11.44 -6.56 10.19
C HIS A 93 10.92 -5.60 11.27
N THR A 94 11.72 -5.42 12.33
CA THR A 94 11.55 -4.36 13.33
C THR A 94 12.90 -3.90 13.85
N CYS A 95 13.06 -2.60 14.09
CA CYS A 95 14.26 -2.08 14.76
C CYS A 95 14.17 -2.34 16.27
N ARG A 96 15.31 -2.66 16.88
CA ARG A 96 15.41 -3.03 18.30
C ARG A 96 15.90 -1.89 19.19
N ASN A 97 16.51 -0.88 18.58
CA ASN A 97 17.08 0.28 19.26
C ASN A 97 17.01 1.54 18.38
N GLU A 98 17.35 2.67 18.96
CA GLU A 98 17.31 3.98 18.32
C GLU A 98 18.28 4.12 17.15
N GLU A 99 19.46 3.50 17.24
CA GLU A 99 20.47 3.55 16.19
C GLU A 99 19.98 2.85 14.93
N GLU A 100 19.44 1.62 15.07
CA GLU A 100 18.80 0.91 13.96
C GLU A 100 17.64 1.70 13.38
N TYR A 101 16.76 2.27 14.24
CA TYR A 101 15.59 3.03 13.80
C TYR A 101 15.99 4.31 13.05
N SER A 102 17.03 5.00 13.49
CA SER A 102 17.46 6.29 12.91
C SER A 102 17.78 6.19 11.42
N THR A 103 18.26 5.04 10.97
CA THR A 103 18.66 4.77 9.58
C THR A 103 17.68 3.88 8.81
N CYS A 104 16.68 3.29 9.47
CA CYS A 104 15.79 2.32 8.87
C CYS A 104 14.60 2.97 8.15
N PRO A 105 14.53 2.95 6.81
CA PRO A 105 13.39 3.51 6.09
C PRO A 105 12.10 2.71 6.32
N VAL A 106 12.18 1.39 6.52
CA VAL A 106 11.00 0.54 6.74
C VAL A 106 10.27 0.94 8.01
N CYS A 107 10.97 0.96 9.14
CA CYS A 107 10.36 1.27 10.44
C CYS A 107 9.89 2.72 10.52
N LYS A 108 10.62 3.67 9.92
CA LYS A 108 10.19 5.08 9.84
C LYS A 108 8.92 5.23 9.00
N ILE A 109 8.91 4.68 7.80
CA ILE A 109 7.81 4.86 6.85
C ILE A 109 6.55 4.09 7.26
N TRP A 110 6.68 2.77 7.44
CA TRP A 110 5.51 1.90 7.67
C TRP A 110 5.15 1.70 9.14
N GLY A 111 6.03 2.13 10.03
CA GLY A 111 5.81 2.06 11.47
C GLY A 111 6.50 0.88 12.15
N ILE A 112 6.60 0.97 13.45
CA ILE A 112 7.12 -0.05 14.37
C ILE A 112 6.12 -0.21 15.50
N ALA A 113 6.06 -1.41 16.10
CA ALA A 113 5.29 -1.59 17.33
C ALA A 113 5.84 -0.66 18.42
N ALA A 114 4.95 -0.04 19.18
CA ALA A 114 5.36 0.82 20.29
C ALA A 114 6.21 0.04 21.28
N ASP A 115 7.46 0.45 21.42
CA ASP A 115 8.41 -0.12 22.37
C ASP A 115 8.82 0.93 23.39
N LYS A 116 8.61 0.62 24.67
CA LYS A 116 8.96 1.52 25.79
C LYS A 116 10.47 1.70 25.96
N SER A 117 11.28 0.87 25.31
CA SER A 117 12.75 0.99 25.33
C SER A 117 13.28 2.13 24.45
N MET A 118 12.44 2.66 23.53
CA MET A 118 12.83 3.78 22.67
C MET A 118 12.46 5.11 23.32
N SER A 119 13.44 5.97 23.53
CA SER A 119 13.25 7.32 24.08
C SER A 119 12.94 8.38 23.00
N ILE A 120 13.06 8.01 21.70
CA ILE A 120 12.75 8.88 20.56
C ILE A 120 11.35 8.61 20.01
N PRO A 121 10.68 9.61 19.41
CA PRO A 121 9.38 9.42 18.77
C PRO A 121 9.47 8.46 17.57
N THR A 122 8.66 7.38 17.61
CA THR A 122 8.60 6.37 16.53
C THR A 122 7.32 6.50 15.69
N LEU A 123 6.91 7.74 15.40
CA LEU A 123 5.68 8.01 14.65
C LEU A 123 5.80 7.50 13.21
N THR A 124 4.77 6.79 12.76
CA THR A 124 4.65 6.32 11.38
C THR A 124 4.54 7.50 10.42
N ARG A 125 5.33 7.49 9.32
CA ARG A 125 5.27 8.53 8.29
C ARG A 125 4.13 8.30 7.30
N LEU A 126 3.87 7.05 6.93
CA LEU A 126 2.90 6.71 5.88
C LEU A 126 1.55 6.26 6.44
N TYR A 127 0.49 6.94 6.05
CA TYR A 127 -0.90 6.50 6.17
C TYR A 127 -1.42 6.16 4.78
N VAL A 128 -2.19 5.09 4.67
CA VAL A 128 -2.81 4.64 3.43
C VAL A 128 -4.31 4.54 3.68
N CYS A 129 -5.08 5.30 2.94
CA CYS A 129 -6.54 5.30 3.02
C CYS A 129 -7.14 4.10 2.29
N ASP A 130 -8.36 3.73 2.64
CA ASP A 130 -9.12 2.74 1.87
C ASP A 130 -9.45 3.33 0.48
N ALA A 131 -9.37 2.50 -0.56
CA ALA A 131 -9.67 2.90 -1.91
C ALA A 131 -10.94 2.20 -2.39
N TYR A 132 -11.91 2.97 -2.89
CA TYR A 132 -13.23 2.50 -3.26
C TYR A 132 -13.35 2.24 -4.76
N LEU A 133 -14.20 1.27 -5.11
CA LEU A 133 -14.48 0.94 -6.51
C LEU A 133 -15.06 2.16 -7.22
N ASP A 134 -14.50 2.48 -8.38
CA ASP A 134 -15.12 3.37 -9.35
C ASP A 134 -16.17 2.56 -10.14
N GLU A 135 -17.45 2.74 -9.80
CA GLU A 135 -18.53 1.97 -10.40
C GLU A 135 -18.65 2.18 -11.91
N GLU A 136 -18.23 3.35 -12.42
CA GLU A 136 -18.22 3.64 -13.85
C GLU A 136 -17.14 2.83 -14.60
N SER A 137 -16.16 2.28 -13.88
CA SER A 137 -15.18 1.37 -14.47
C SER A 137 -15.73 -0.03 -14.79
N ILE A 138 -16.84 -0.41 -14.18
CA ILE A 138 -17.59 -1.62 -14.52
C ILE A 138 -18.55 -1.26 -15.65
N THR A 139 -18.10 -1.48 -16.89
CA THR A 139 -18.86 -1.13 -18.09
C THR A 139 -20.15 -1.98 -18.22
N GLU A 140 -21.09 -1.53 -19.04
CA GLU A 140 -22.31 -2.31 -19.31
C GLU A 140 -22.00 -3.69 -19.88
N GLU A 141 -21.05 -3.76 -20.83
CA GLU A 141 -20.57 -5.02 -21.39
C GLU A 141 -19.98 -5.96 -20.31
N MET A 142 -19.26 -5.40 -19.32
CA MET A 142 -18.79 -6.20 -18.18
C MET A 142 -19.95 -6.70 -17.33
N ARG A 143 -20.93 -5.85 -17.05
CA ARG A 143 -22.11 -6.20 -16.22
C ARG A 143 -22.92 -7.35 -16.81
N GLU A 144 -23.05 -7.41 -18.13
CA GLU A 144 -23.74 -8.50 -18.82
C GLU A 144 -23.05 -9.85 -18.63
N ASN A 145 -21.74 -9.85 -18.36
CA ASN A 145 -20.91 -11.06 -18.22
C ASN A 145 -20.52 -11.38 -16.77
N LEU A 146 -20.88 -10.53 -15.79
CA LEU A 146 -20.60 -10.78 -14.39
C LEU A 146 -21.75 -11.57 -13.73
N GLU A 147 -21.41 -12.55 -12.89
CA GLU A 147 -22.38 -13.30 -12.08
C GLU A 147 -22.90 -12.48 -10.89
N LEU A 148 -22.13 -11.49 -10.44
CA LEU A 148 -22.47 -10.60 -9.32
C LEU A 148 -22.35 -9.12 -9.77
N PRO A 149 -22.94 -8.17 -9.05
CA PRO A 149 -23.01 -6.76 -9.50
C PRO A 149 -21.65 -6.11 -9.81
N TYR A 150 -20.58 -6.54 -9.12
CA TYR A 150 -19.23 -5.94 -9.23
C TYR A 150 -18.09 -6.95 -9.32
N THR A 151 -18.41 -8.25 -9.31
CA THR A 151 -17.43 -9.32 -9.18
C THR A 151 -17.79 -10.50 -10.09
N GLU A 152 -16.78 -11.26 -10.47
CA GLU A 152 -16.90 -12.49 -11.23
C GLU A 152 -16.59 -13.69 -10.34
N SER A 153 -17.14 -14.84 -10.70
CA SER A 153 -16.88 -16.12 -10.04
C SER A 153 -15.90 -16.95 -10.87
N LYS A 154 -14.93 -17.56 -10.21
CA LYS A 154 -13.97 -18.48 -10.86
C LYS A 154 -13.90 -19.78 -10.09
N PHE A 155 -14.12 -20.88 -10.79
CA PHE A 155 -13.95 -22.22 -10.25
C PHE A 155 -12.50 -22.68 -10.38
N GLU A 156 -11.94 -23.23 -9.31
CA GLU A 156 -10.62 -23.86 -9.28
C GLU A 156 -10.72 -25.23 -8.61
N THR A 157 -9.95 -26.20 -9.12
CA THR A 157 -9.84 -27.54 -8.54
C THR A 157 -8.38 -27.97 -8.43
N GLY A 158 -8.08 -28.81 -7.46
CA GLY A 158 -6.80 -29.50 -7.38
C GLY A 158 -6.75 -30.64 -8.37
N ILE A 159 -5.58 -30.86 -8.98
CA ILE A 159 -5.33 -31.97 -9.90
C ILE A 159 -4.45 -33.02 -9.22
N ASP A 160 -4.88 -34.29 -9.26
CA ASP A 160 -4.01 -35.43 -8.95
C ASP A 160 -2.93 -35.52 -10.04
N ARG A 161 -1.70 -35.24 -9.67
CA ARG A 161 -0.58 -35.17 -10.62
C ARG A 161 -0.14 -36.54 -11.17
N ILE A 162 -0.55 -37.60 -10.49
CA ILE A 162 -0.25 -38.99 -10.94
C ILE A 162 -1.30 -39.45 -11.92
N LYS A 163 -2.57 -39.24 -11.61
CA LYS A 163 -3.71 -39.71 -12.44
C LYS A 163 -4.14 -38.70 -13.49
N GLY A 164 -3.73 -37.42 -13.40
CA GLY A 164 -4.16 -36.34 -14.28
C GLY A 164 -5.64 -35.95 -14.13
N THR A 165 -6.30 -36.35 -13.04
CA THR A 165 -7.73 -36.13 -12.82
C THR A 165 -7.96 -35.12 -11.69
N ALA A 166 -9.12 -34.47 -11.66
CA ALA A 166 -9.52 -33.60 -10.56
C ALA A 166 -9.63 -34.39 -9.24
N LEU A 167 -9.11 -33.80 -8.17
CA LEU A 167 -9.24 -34.35 -6.83
C LEU A 167 -10.67 -34.15 -6.31
N THR A 168 -11.31 -35.23 -5.84
CA THR A 168 -12.65 -35.17 -5.28
C THR A 168 -12.71 -34.21 -4.09
N GLY A 169 -13.71 -33.31 -4.07
CA GLY A 169 -13.91 -32.33 -2.99
C GLY A 169 -12.94 -31.14 -2.99
N SER A 170 -12.12 -30.98 -4.04
CA SER A 170 -11.19 -29.85 -4.15
C SER A 170 -11.72 -28.68 -4.99
N LEU A 171 -12.90 -28.82 -5.59
CA LEU A 171 -13.57 -27.74 -6.30
C LEU A 171 -13.93 -26.64 -5.31
N ARG A 172 -13.58 -25.42 -5.64
CA ARG A 172 -13.90 -24.23 -4.85
C ARG A 172 -14.27 -23.08 -5.78
N GLU A 173 -15.23 -22.32 -5.37
CA GLU A 173 -15.67 -21.10 -6.04
C GLU A 173 -14.96 -19.89 -5.42
N ILE A 174 -14.39 -19.04 -6.25
CA ILE A 174 -13.58 -17.89 -5.83
C ILE A 174 -14.15 -16.64 -6.48
N GLU A 175 -14.62 -15.74 -5.64
CA GLU A 175 -15.04 -14.40 -6.04
C GLU A 175 -13.81 -13.51 -6.26
N ARG A 176 -13.83 -12.68 -7.31
CA ARG A 176 -12.79 -11.71 -7.59
C ARG A 176 -13.32 -10.48 -8.33
N VAL A 177 -12.70 -9.35 -8.09
CA VAL A 177 -12.93 -8.11 -8.87
C VAL A 177 -12.37 -8.34 -10.28
N PRO A 178 -13.13 -8.06 -11.35
CA PRO A 178 -12.69 -8.34 -12.72
C PRO A 178 -11.54 -7.44 -13.16
N ALA A 179 -10.80 -7.91 -14.17
CA ALA A 179 -9.81 -7.09 -14.86
C ALA A 179 -10.49 -5.89 -15.54
N GLY A 180 -9.84 -4.72 -15.54
CA GLY A 180 -10.40 -3.47 -16.05
C GLY A 180 -11.10 -2.62 -14.99
N ALA A 181 -11.52 -3.20 -13.87
CA ALA A 181 -12.06 -2.44 -12.74
C ALA A 181 -11.02 -1.43 -12.21
N ARG A 182 -11.47 -0.24 -11.81
CA ARG A 182 -10.63 0.80 -11.22
C ARG A 182 -11.09 1.10 -9.80
N PHE A 183 -10.11 1.39 -8.95
CA PHE A 183 -10.33 1.95 -7.63
C PHE A 183 -9.86 3.40 -7.65
N LYS A 184 -10.74 4.32 -7.32
CA LYS A 184 -10.48 5.76 -7.28
C LYS A 184 -10.16 6.24 -5.87
N ASP A 185 -9.73 7.48 -5.78
CA ASP A 185 -9.40 8.15 -4.52
C ASP A 185 -8.37 7.38 -3.68
N VAL A 186 -7.45 6.68 -4.37
CA VAL A 186 -6.29 6.07 -3.70
C VAL A 186 -5.45 7.19 -3.12
N GLU A 187 -5.42 7.30 -1.79
CA GLU A 187 -4.73 8.38 -1.10
C GLU A 187 -3.70 7.83 -0.11
N LEU A 188 -2.45 8.27 -0.29
CA LEU A 188 -1.35 8.02 0.62
C LEU A 188 -0.93 9.36 1.23
N ILE A 189 -0.95 9.45 2.56
CA ILE A 189 -0.56 10.63 3.31
C ILE A 189 0.79 10.36 3.97
N TYR A 190 1.80 11.14 3.59
CA TYR A 190 3.15 10.99 4.11
C TYR A 190 3.51 12.20 4.98
N ASN A 191 3.69 11.97 6.28
CA ASN A 191 4.07 13.00 7.24
C ASN A 191 5.59 13.22 7.20
N VAL A 192 6.00 14.46 7.16
CA VAL A 192 7.40 14.92 7.25
C VAL A 192 7.62 15.52 8.62
N PHE A 193 8.45 14.88 9.45
CA PHE A 193 8.82 15.35 10.78
C PHE A 193 10.26 15.86 10.82
N GLU A 194 11.10 15.39 9.89
CA GLU A 194 12.50 15.77 9.76
C GLU A 194 12.87 15.85 8.26
N PRO A 195 13.87 16.67 7.87
CA PRO A 195 14.24 16.85 6.45
C PRO A 195 14.59 15.53 5.73
N GLU A 196 15.18 14.57 6.45
CA GLU A 196 15.53 13.24 5.95
C GLU A 196 14.33 12.42 5.52
N ASP A 197 13.15 12.68 6.08
CA ASP A 197 11.91 11.99 5.71
C ASP A 197 11.57 12.19 4.21
N LYS A 198 11.92 13.35 3.64
CA LYS A 198 11.74 13.63 2.21
C LYS A 198 12.57 12.71 1.32
N LYS A 199 13.79 12.34 1.76
CA LYS A 199 14.69 11.45 1.01
C LYS A 199 14.19 10.01 1.03
N ILE A 200 13.77 9.51 2.20
CA ILE A 200 13.31 8.13 2.33
C ILE A 200 11.93 7.90 1.68
N LEU A 201 11.18 8.96 1.34
CA LEU A 201 9.95 8.90 0.54
C LEU A 201 10.14 8.13 -0.77
N LYS A 202 11.34 8.13 -1.35
CA LYS A 202 11.66 7.32 -2.54
C LYS A 202 11.24 5.87 -2.39
N ASN A 203 11.41 5.28 -1.19
CA ASN A 203 11.02 3.90 -0.92
C ASN A 203 9.51 3.66 -1.08
N VAL A 204 8.68 4.69 -0.92
CA VAL A 204 7.23 4.56 -1.15
C VAL A 204 6.97 4.37 -2.65
N PHE A 205 7.55 5.20 -3.52
CA PHE A 205 7.38 5.06 -4.97
C PHE A 205 8.00 3.79 -5.52
N GLU A 206 9.16 3.37 -5.00
CA GLU A 206 9.75 2.07 -5.33
C GLU A 206 8.86 0.90 -4.92
N ALA A 207 8.15 1.00 -3.78
CA ALA A 207 7.20 -0.01 -3.36
C ALA A 207 5.98 -0.08 -4.31
N LEU A 208 5.49 1.08 -4.80
CA LEU A 208 4.42 1.13 -5.80
C LEU A 208 4.86 0.48 -7.12
N GLU A 209 6.08 0.79 -7.59
CA GLU A 209 6.65 0.18 -8.81
C GLU A 209 6.82 -1.34 -8.65
N LEU A 210 7.35 -1.79 -7.52
CA LEU A 210 7.48 -3.22 -7.22
C LEU A 210 6.12 -3.94 -7.19
N LEU A 211 5.06 -3.25 -6.71
CA LEU A 211 3.73 -3.84 -6.66
C LEU A 211 3.14 -4.05 -8.05
N GLU A 212 3.40 -3.20 -9.04
CA GLU A 212 2.97 -3.39 -10.43
C GLU A 212 3.57 -4.66 -11.07
N HIS A 213 4.74 -5.10 -10.58
CA HIS A 213 5.43 -6.33 -10.99
C HIS A 213 5.19 -7.52 -10.04
N ASP A 214 4.29 -7.36 -9.07
CA ASP A 214 3.89 -8.40 -8.13
C ASP A 214 2.34 -8.52 -8.14
N TYR A 215 1.71 -8.69 -7.01
CA TYR A 215 0.26 -8.82 -6.89
C TYR A 215 -0.26 -8.18 -5.60
N LEU A 216 -1.52 -7.76 -5.61
CA LEU A 216 -2.27 -7.32 -4.44
C LEU A 216 -3.35 -8.35 -4.09
N GLY A 217 -3.50 -8.64 -2.79
CA GLY A 217 -4.45 -9.64 -2.30
C GLY A 217 -3.91 -11.07 -2.32
N GLY A 218 -4.79 -12.04 -2.49
CA GLY A 218 -4.47 -13.46 -2.47
C GLY A 218 -4.22 -14.08 -3.84
N MET A 219 -3.65 -15.29 -3.86
CA MET A 219 -3.50 -16.13 -5.05
C MET A 219 -2.62 -15.56 -6.17
N GLY A 220 -1.70 -14.67 -5.86
CA GLY A 220 -0.83 -14.02 -6.84
C GLY A 220 -0.02 -14.99 -7.70
N SER A 221 0.51 -16.10 -7.13
CA SER A 221 1.23 -17.14 -7.88
C SER A 221 0.36 -17.87 -8.90
N ARG A 222 -0.96 -17.65 -8.89
CA ARG A 222 -1.93 -18.21 -9.84
C ARG A 222 -2.47 -17.16 -10.80
N GLY A 223 -1.78 -16.00 -10.91
CA GLY A 223 -2.11 -14.95 -11.86
C GLY A 223 -3.18 -13.96 -11.39
N TYR A 224 -3.50 -13.92 -10.09
CA TYR A 224 -4.45 -12.96 -9.53
C TYR A 224 -3.75 -11.67 -9.10
N GLY A 225 -4.50 -10.58 -9.10
CA GLY A 225 -4.17 -9.36 -8.37
C GLY A 225 -3.06 -8.50 -8.97
N ARG A 226 -2.74 -8.64 -10.27
CA ARG A 226 -1.90 -7.64 -10.93
C ARG A 226 -2.64 -6.32 -11.02
N VAL A 227 -1.97 -5.25 -10.65
CA VAL A 227 -2.52 -3.89 -10.66
C VAL A 227 -1.54 -2.93 -11.31
N CYS A 228 -2.02 -1.75 -11.72
CA CYS A 228 -1.15 -0.63 -12.05
C CYS A 228 -1.71 0.66 -11.47
N PHE A 229 -0.81 1.58 -11.13
CA PHE A 229 -1.15 2.91 -10.64
C PHE A 229 -1.28 3.87 -11.84
N LYS A 230 -2.32 4.70 -11.80
CA LYS A 230 -2.61 5.72 -12.81
C LYS A 230 -2.74 7.07 -12.15
N ASP A 231 -2.36 8.11 -12.91
CA ASP A 231 -2.61 9.50 -12.56
C ASP A 231 -2.09 9.88 -11.17
N ILE A 232 -0.84 9.50 -10.86
CA ILE A 232 -0.22 9.86 -9.59
C ILE A 232 -0.01 11.36 -9.53
N ASN A 233 -0.70 12.04 -8.63
CA ASN A 233 -0.57 13.46 -8.34
C ASN A 233 -0.01 13.64 -6.93
N ILE A 234 1.04 14.44 -6.81
CA ILE A 234 1.76 14.68 -5.56
C ILE A 234 1.56 16.13 -5.15
N PHE A 235 1.18 16.33 -3.88
CA PHE A 235 0.97 17.65 -3.28
C PHE A 235 1.87 17.79 -2.06
N TRP A 236 2.52 18.94 -1.90
CA TRP A 236 3.28 19.27 -0.72
C TRP A 236 2.58 20.40 0.03
N ASN A 237 2.12 20.13 1.25
CA ASN A 237 1.51 21.09 2.13
C ASN A 237 2.39 21.22 3.39
N ARG A 238 2.95 22.40 3.59
CA ARG A 238 3.78 22.74 4.75
C ARG A 238 2.92 22.99 5.96
N LYS A 239 3.53 23.01 7.13
CA LYS A 239 2.86 23.36 8.38
C LYS A 239 2.14 24.70 8.28
N GLU A 240 2.79 25.70 7.68
CA GLU A 240 2.28 27.06 7.48
C GLU A 240 1.02 27.07 6.62
N ASP A 241 0.92 26.22 5.60
CA ASP A 241 -0.28 26.11 4.75
C ASP A 241 -1.50 25.67 5.57
N TYR A 242 -1.30 24.78 6.55
CA TYR A 242 -2.37 24.38 7.49
C TYR A 242 -2.73 25.49 8.48
N GLU A 243 -1.75 26.21 9.00
CA GLU A 243 -1.96 27.33 9.93
C GLU A 243 -2.73 28.48 9.28
N GLN A 244 -2.57 28.66 7.97
CA GLN A 244 -3.23 29.72 7.18
C GLN A 244 -4.53 29.25 6.51
N GLY A 245 -4.91 27.97 6.64
CA GLY A 245 -6.08 27.40 5.97
C GLY A 245 -5.96 27.35 4.45
N GLN A 246 -4.73 27.29 3.91
CA GLN A 246 -4.41 27.34 2.47
C GLN A 246 -4.10 25.95 1.89
N VAL A 247 -4.62 24.90 2.49
CA VAL A 247 -4.45 23.52 2.01
C VAL A 247 -5.41 23.25 0.88
N GLU A 248 -4.89 23.19 -0.34
CA GLU A 248 -5.64 22.88 -1.54
C GLU A 248 -4.99 21.74 -2.32
N LEU A 249 -5.80 20.80 -2.79
CA LEU A 249 -5.36 19.67 -3.61
C LEU A 249 -5.88 19.85 -5.05
N THR A 250 -5.60 21.03 -5.63
CA THR A 250 -6.01 21.41 -6.98
C THR A 250 -4.97 21.01 -8.01
N ALA A 251 -5.37 20.94 -9.27
CA ALA A 251 -4.47 20.60 -10.37
C ALA A 251 -3.25 21.55 -10.45
N GLU A 252 -3.42 22.83 -10.07
CA GLU A 252 -2.36 23.83 -10.10
C GLU A 252 -1.26 23.51 -9.07
N ARG A 253 -1.61 22.92 -7.94
CA ARG A 253 -0.69 22.59 -6.84
C ARG A 253 0.02 21.21 -6.99
N VAL A 254 -0.25 20.47 -8.06
CA VAL A 254 0.46 19.22 -8.35
C VAL A 254 1.92 19.51 -8.66
N ILE A 255 2.84 18.94 -7.88
CA ILE A 255 4.28 19.23 -7.99
C ILE A 255 5.04 18.32 -8.98
N ASN A 256 4.44 17.20 -9.40
CA ASN A 256 5.08 16.23 -10.31
C ASN A 256 4.63 16.33 -11.77
N LYS A 257 4.02 17.43 -12.21
CA LYS A 257 3.51 17.60 -13.58
C LYS A 257 4.55 17.33 -14.69
N ASP A 258 5.80 17.69 -14.45
CA ASP A 258 6.95 17.52 -15.35
C ASP A 258 7.83 16.30 -15.01
N LEU A 259 7.45 15.51 -14.02
CA LEU A 259 8.23 14.37 -13.52
C LEU A 259 7.62 13.02 -13.92
N GLY A 260 6.35 13.01 -14.32
CA GLY A 260 5.57 11.83 -14.68
C GLY A 260 4.49 11.49 -13.67
N PHE A 261 3.60 10.57 -14.06
CA PHE A 261 2.39 10.18 -13.32
C PHE A 261 2.35 8.68 -13.01
N THR A 262 3.44 7.97 -13.27
CA THR A 262 3.60 6.55 -12.92
C THR A 262 4.69 6.37 -11.87
N PRO A 263 4.66 5.26 -11.07
CA PRO A 263 5.69 5.00 -10.09
C PRO A 263 7.11 5.01 -10.67
N ALA A 264 7.32 4.34 -11.81
CA ALA A 264 8.61 4.23 -12.47
C ALA A 264 9.17 5.59 -12.92
N GLU A 265 8.31 6.47 -13.47
CA GLU A 265 8.72 7.82 -13.86
C GLU A 265 9.13 8.66 -12.66
N ILE A 266 8.35 8.59 -11.57
CA ILE A 266 8.65 9.33 -10.35
C ILE A 266 9.94 8.83 -9.71
N VAL A 267 10.18 7.51 -9.63
CA VAL A 267 11.43 6.93 -9.12
C VAL A 267 12.62 7.41 -9.93
N ARG A 268 12.50 7.42 -11.27
CA ARG A 268 13.57 7.88 -12.18
C ARG A 268 13.89 9.37 -12.00
N ASN A 269 12.87 10.19 -11.73
CA ASN A 269 13.00 11.65 -11.58
C ASN A 269 13.02 12.08 -10.10
N PHE A 270 13.27 11.17 -9.17
CA PHE A 270 13.10 11.42 -7.74
C PHE A 270 13.96 12.58 -7.20
N GLU A 271 15.19 12.74 -7.70
CA GLU A 271 16.05 13.86 -7.28
C GLU A 271 15.41 15.23 -7.61
N LYS A 272 14.79 15.36 -8.79
CA LYS A 272 14.06 16.58 -9.15
C LYS A 272 12.81 16.79 -8.26
N LEU A 273 12.12 15.71 -7.89
CA LEU A 273 11.02 15.79 -6.92
C LEU A 273 11.51 16.27 -5.56
N LEU A 274 12.64 15.72 -5.10
CA LEU A 274 13.27 16.12 -3.84
C LEU A 274 13.66 17.61 -3.83
N ASP A 275 14.21 18.12 -4.92
CA ASP A 275 14.52 19.54 -5.07
C ASP A 275 13.27 20.42 -4.93
N LYS A 276 12.16 20.04 -5.57
CA LYS A 276 10.86 20.75 -5.44
C LYS A 276 10.32 20.72 -4.02
N LEU A 277 10.41 19.57 -3.34
CA LEU A 277 10.01 19.45 -1.94
C LEU A 277 10.87 20.30 -1.01
N ASN A 278 12.11 20.58 -1.35
CA ASN A 278 13.02 21.41 -0.55
C ASN A 278 12.91 22.92 -0.86
N GLN A 279 12.47 23.30 -2.04
CA GLN A 279 12.27 24.71 -2.47
C GLN A 279 10.93 25.29 -1.99
N GLY A 280 9.93 24.47 -1.79
CA GLY A 280 8.62 24.83 -1.25
C GLY A 280 8.57 24.54 0.25
#